data_d982d6055277dee3f719e8560eb0bba9
#
_entry.id   d982d6055277dee3f719e8560eb0bba9
#
_cell.length_a   1.000
_cell.length_b   1.000
_cell.length_c   1.000
_cell.angle_alpha   90.00
_cell.angle_beta   90.00
_cell.angle_gamma   90.00
#
_symmetry.space_group_name_H-M   'P 1'
#
loop_
_entity.id
_entity.type
_entity.pdbx_description
1 polymer ?
#
loop_
_entity_poly.entity_id
_entity_poly.type
_entity_poly.pdbx_seq_one_letter_code
_entity_poly.pdbx_strand_id
1 'polypeptide(L)'
;MATAVSLLVTLVVLLGAAPGGTWPLAPRPPVLRGFDPPASPWGAGHRGVDLLGHRGQVVRAARAGRITFAGRLAGRGVVVVEHGALRTTYEPVTPSVTVGDPVAEGQPIGSLQAARSHCAPRVCLHWGLLRDRVYLNPLLLVGGGPVRLLPLRGAPPAGAGPPSTSRSALGPAQSTGAGGAGRAAARAGLP
;
A
#
# COMPACT_ATOMS: atom_id res chain seq x y z
N MET A 1 -59.77 20.08 -28.91
CA MET A 1 -58.68 19.13 -29.19
C MET A 1 -57.55 19.45 -28.26
N ALA A 2 -57.41 18.69 -27.21
CA ALA A 2 -56.36 18.91 -26.18
C ALA A 2 -55.21 17.93 -26.44
N THR A 3 -54.04 18.43 -26.80
CA THR A 3 -52.82 17.67 -27.02
C THR A 3 -52.13 17.44 -25.67
N ALA A 4 -52.17 16.19 -25.21
CA ALA A 4 -51.43 15.76 -24.03
C ALA A 4 -49.95 15.63 -24.39
N VAL A 5 -49.09 16.51 -23.83
CA VAL A 5 -47.63 16.39 -23.90
C VAL A 5 -47.20 15.46 -22.79
N SER A 6 -46.80 14.23 -23.17
CA SER A 6 -46.24 13.21 -22.26
C SER A 6 -44.80 13.56 -21.97
N LEU A 7 -44.49 14.05 -20.77
CA LEU A 7 -43.15 14.33 -20.28
C LEU A 7 -42.55 13.03 -19.80
N LEU A 8 -41.69 12.40 -20.64
CA LEU A 8 -40.90 11.21 -20.26
C LEU A 8 -39.70 11.69 -19.42
N VAL A 9 -39.82 11.62 -18.10
CA VAL A 9 -38.69 11.89 -17.19
C VAL A 9 -37.79 10.66 -17.18
N THR A 10 -36.69 10.71 -17.89
CA THR A 10 -35.66 9.67 -17.86
C THR A 10 -34.88 9.84 -16.57
N LEU A 11 -35.18 8.97 -15.57
CA LEU A 11 -34.42 8.86 -14.33
C LEU A 11 -33.07 8.25 -14.66
N VAL A 12 -32.03 9.07 -14.84
CA VAL A 12 -30.63 8.62 -14.89
C VAL A 12 -30.20 8.25 -13.47
N VAL A 13 -30.27 6.98 -13.13
CA VAL A 13 -29.69 6.46 -11.90
C VAL A 13 -28.15 6.52 -12.08
N LEU A 14 -27.54 7.57 -11.56
CA LEU A 14 -26.10 7.62 -11.34
C LEU A 14 -25.75 6.56 -10.28
N LEU A 15 -25.44 5.35 -10.72
CA LEU A 15 -24.75 4.39 -9.85
C LEU A 15 -23.40 5.00 -9.49
N GLY A 16 -23.36 5.71 -8.38
CA GLY A 16 -22.11 6.16 -7.79
C GLY A 16 -21.22 4.94 -7.55
N ALA A 17 -20.08 4.88 -8.23
CA ALA A 17 -19.07 3.87 -7.95
C ALA A 17 -18.75 3.94 -6.45
N ALA A 18 -18.90 2.81 -5.75
CA ALA A 18 -18.50 2.72 -4.36
C ALA A 18 -17.05 3.22 -4.19
N PRO A 19 -16.69 3.91 -3.10
CA PRO A 19 -15.33 4.37 -2.84
C PRO A 19 -14.44 3.16 -2.56
N GLY A 20 -13.99 2.51 -3.61
CA GLY A 20 -13.19 1.31 -3.60
C GLY A 20 -12.63 1.07 -4.99
N GLY A 21 -11.94 -0.02 -5.17
CA GLY A 21 -11.44 -0.51 -6.44
C GLY A 21 -11.64 -2.00 -6.53
N THR A 22 -11.32 -2.57 -7.67
CA THR A 22 -11.37 -4.02 -7.91
C THR A 22 -9.97 -4.62 -7.96
N TRP A 23 -9.87 -5.93 -7.72
CA TRP A 23 -8.62 -6.65 -7.86
C TRP A 23 -8.16 -6.66 -9.32
N PRO A 24 -6.87 -6.38 -9.58
CA PRO A 24 -6.36 -6.35 -10.96
C PRO A 24 -6.24 -7.73 -11.61
N LEU A 25 -6.32 -8.80 -10.84
CA LEU A 25 -6.39 -10.17 -11.30
C LEU A 25 -7.66 -10.83 -10.75
N ALA A 26 -8.29 -11.68 -11.56
CA ALA A 26 -9.47 -12.46 -11.16
C ALA A 26 -9.21 -13.98 -11.40
N PRO A 27 -9.66 -14.84 -10.47
CA PRO A 27 -10.29 -14.54 -9.19
C PRO A 27 -9.32 -13.79 -8.25
N ARG A 28 -9.80 -13.33 -7.06
CA ARG A 28 -8.96 -12.65 -6.06
C ARG A 28 -7.66 -13.43 -5.82
N PRO A 29 -6.49 -12.85 -6.14
CA PRO A 29 -5.23 -13.56 -6.09
C PRO A 29 -4.66 -13.63 -4.65
N PRO A 30 -3.86 -14.65 -4.32
CA PRO A 30 -3.00 -14.63 -3.15
C PRO A 30 -1.95 -13.51 -3.26
N VAL A 31 -1.69 -12.81 -2.16
CA VAL A 31 -0.60 -11.84 -2.03
C VAL A 31 0.66 -12.61 -1.64
N LEU A 32 1.66 -12.65 -2.53
CA LEU A 32 2.93 -13.33 -2.30
C LEU A 32 3.91 -12.48 -1.50
N ARG A 33 3.89 -11.17 -1.75
CA ARG A 33 4.70 -10.19 -1.02
C ARG A 33 3.89 -8.93 -0.79
N GLY A 34 3.81 -8.50 0.46
CA GLY A 34 3.09 -7.30 0.88
C GLY A 34 3.85 -6.01 0.58
N PHE A 35 3.17 -4.89 0.79
CA PHE A 35 3.75 -3.56 0.73
C PHE A 35 4.70 -3.34 1.92
N ASP A 36 5.92 -2.90 1.62
CA ASP A 36 7.00 -2.64 2.58
C ASP A 36 7.72 -1.36 2.16
N PRO A 37 7.26 -0.17 2.60
CA PRO A 37 7.82 1.08 2.14
C PRO A 37 9.27 1.24 2.62
N PRO A 38 10.20 1.64 1.71
CA PRO A 38 11.58 1.86 2.11
C PRO A 38 11.69 3.05 3.07
N ALA A 39 12.64 2.99 4.00
CA ALA A 39 12.92 4.06 4.96
C ALA A 39 13.46 5.34 4.28
N SER A 40 13.97 5.23 3.06
CA SER A 40 14.42 6.36 2.24
C SER A 40 14.02 6.17 0.78
N PRO A 41 14.00 7.24 -0.05
CA PRO A 41 13.57 7.14 -1.45
C PRO A 41 14.31 6.08 -2.28
N TRP A 42 15.57 5.79 -1.94
CA TRP A 42 16.42 4.82 -2.63
C TRP A 42 16.67 3.54 -1.82
N GLY A 43 16.09 3.46 -0.62
CA GLY A 43 16.25 2.32 0.27
C GLY A 43 15.63 1.03 -0.28
N ALA A 44 16.07 -0.09 0.29
CA ALA A 44 15.43 -1.39 0.09
C ALA A 44 14.00 -1.37 0.64
N GLY A 45 13.10 -2.10 -0.01
CA GLY A 45 11.69 -2.18 0.35
C GLY A 45 10.87 -2.78 -0.79
N HIS A 46 9.54 -2.72 -0.68
CA HIS A 46 8.61 -3.19 -1.69
C HIS A 46 7.53 -2.14 -1.93
N ARG A 47 7.61 -1.45 -3.05
CA ARG A 47 6.78 -0.27 -3.39
C ARG A 47 5.41 -0.63 -3.97
N GLY A 48 4.93 -1.83 -3.71
CA GLY A 48 3.66 -2.36 -4.16
C GLY A 48 3.35 -3.68 -3.48
N VAL A 49 2.52 -4.50 -4.10
CA VAL A 49 2.25 -5.87 -3.69
C VAL A 49 2.45 -6.80 -4.88
N ASP A 50 2.95 -8.01 -4.62
CA ASP A 50 3.09 -9.04 -5.65
C ASP A 50 1.91 -10.02 -5.52
N LEU A 51 1.10 -10.07 -6.57
CA LEU A 51 -0.10 -10.89 -6.67
C LEU A 51 0.18 -12.14 -7.50
N LEU A 52 -0.06 -13.32 -6.95
CA LEU A 52 0.12 -14.57 -7.68
C LEU A 52 -0.78 -14.60 -8.92
N GLY A 53 -0.19 -14.97 -10.05
CA GLY A 53 -0.90 -15.12 -11.32
C GLY A 53 -0.25 -16.15 -12.21
N HIS A 54 -0.65 -16.18 -13.46
CA HIS A 54 -0.07 -17.04 -14.50
C HIS A 54 0.16 -16.26 -15.80
N ARG A 55 1.07 -16.76 -16.63
CA ARG A 55 1.34 -16.17 -17.95
C ARG A 55 0.06 -16.04 -18.77
N GLY A 56 -0.13 -14.88 -19.37
CA GLY A 56 -1.28 -14.58 -20.23
C GLY A 56 -2.56 -14.23 -19.47
N GLN A 57 -2.56 -14.28 -18.12
CA GLN A 57 -3.72 -13.88 -17.33
C GLN A 57 -4.07 -12.42 -17.60
N VAL A 58 -5.37 -12.15 -17.76
CA VAL A 58 -5.88 -10.79 -18.01
C VAL A 58 -5.61 -9.91 -16.80
N VAL A 59 -4.97 -8.76 -17.04
CA VAL A 59 -4.76 -7.70 -16.03
C VAL A 59 -5.81 -6.62 -16.27
N ARG A 60 -6.45 -6.16 -15.20
CA ARG A 60 -7.55 -5.20 -15.22
C ARG A 60 -7.20 -3.92 -14.47
N ALA A 61 -7.78 -2.80 -14.91
CA ALA A 61 -7.67 -1.54 -14.18
C ALA A 61 -8.37 -1.67 -12.82
N ALA A 62 -7.64 -1.38 -11.74
CA ALA A 62 -8.21 -1.46 -10.39
C ALA A 62 -9.25 -0.37 -10.09
N ARG A 63 -9.20 0.74 -10.83
CA ARG A 63 -10.18 1.84 -10.78
C ARG A 63 -10.33 2.46 -12.16
N ALA A 64 -11.43 3.16 -12.37
CA ALA A 64 -11.61 3.99 -13.55
C ALA A 64 -10.56 5.11 -13.61
N GLY A 65 -10.07 5.43 -14.80
CA GLY A 65 -9.05 6.45 -14.99
C GLY A 65 -8.62 6.62 -16.43
N ARG A 66 -7.39 7.13 -16.60
CA ARG A 66 -6.76 7.33 -17.91
C ARG A 66 -5.39 6.68 -17.94
N ILE A 67 -5.06 6.04 -19.05
CA ILE A 67 -3.73 5.46 -19.27
C ILE A 67 -2.71 6.59 -19.47
N THR A 68 -1.70 6.65 -18.61
CA THR A 68 -0.61 7.63 -18.70
C THR A 68 0.70 7.02 -19.15
N PHE A 69 0.80 5.69 -19.09
CA PHE A 69 1.92 4.92 -19.66
C PHE A 69 1.46 3.52 -20.06
N ALA A 70 1.87 3.07 -21.23
CA ALA A 70 1.68 1.70 -21.73
C ALA A 70 2.86 1.35 -22.63
N GLY A 71 3.83 0.57 -22.12
CA GLY A 71 5.05 0.30 -22.87
C GLY A 71 6.05 -0.52 -22.10
N ARG A 72 7.31 -0.52 -22.57
CA ARG A 72 8.42 -1.22 -21.92
C ARG A 72 9.26 -0.25 -21.09
N LEU A 73 9.55 -0.63 -19.85
CA LEU A 73 10.45 0.08 -18.96
C LEU A 73 11.42 -0.91 -18.32
N ALA A 74 12.72 -0.66 -18.43
CA ALA A 74 13.77 -1.54 -17.92
C ALA A 74 13.59 -3.02 -18.35
N GLY A 75 13.15 -3.21 -19.61
CA GLY A 75 13.01 -4.53 -20.22
C GLY A 75 11.72 -5.31 -19.88
N ARG A 76 10.79 -4.76 -19.07
CA ARG A 76 9.48 -5.35 -18.77
C ARG A 76 8.35 -4.44 -19.24
N GLY A 77 7.21 -5.01 -19.52
CA GLY A 77 6.01 -4.25 -19.88
C GLY A 77 5.40 -3.61 -18.66
N VAL A 78 4.98 -2.36 -18.76
CA VAL A 78 4.38 -1.58 -17.67
C VAL A 78 3.14 -0.87 -18.20
N VAL A 79 2.09 -0.85 -17.40
CA VAL A 79 0.91 0.00 -17.61
C VAL A 79 0.74 0.88 -16.38
N VAL A 80 0.43 2.16 -16.60
CA VAL A 80 0.11 3.12 -15.53
C VAL A 80 -1.25 3.73 -15.82
N VAL A 81 -2.13 3.70 -14.82
CA VAL A 81 -3.46 4.30 -14.86
C VAL A 81 -3.51 5.42 -13.83
N GLU A 82 -3.91 6.62 -14.26
CA GLU A 82 -4.13 7.78 -13.39
C GLU A 82 -5.61 7.90 -13.01
N HIS A 83 -5.87 8.15 -11.74
CA HIS A 83 -7.18 8.23 -11.10
C HIS A 83 -7.35 9.55 -10.33
N GLY A 84 -7.12 10.68 -10.99
CA GLY A 84 -7.02 11.99 -10.35
C GLY A 84 -5.71 12.14 -9.56
N ALA A 85 -5.76 12.29 -8.24
CA ALA A 85 -4.56 12.44 -7.40
C ALA A 85 -3.80 11.11 -7.15
N LEU A 86 -4.35 9.99 -7.60
CA LEU A 86 -3.76 8.67 -7.44
C LEU A 86 -3.38 8.08 -8.80
N ARG A 87 -2.37 7.21 -8.80
CA ARG A 87 -2.06 6.37 -9.97
C ARG A 87 -1.71 4.96 -9.53
N THR A 88 -2.09 3.99 -10.35
CA THR A 88 -1.71 2.59 -10.16
C THR A 88 -0.76 2.15 -11.25
N THR A 89 0.18 1.27 -10.88
CA THR A 89 1.18 0.69 -11.77
C THR A 89 1.03 -0.82 -11.81
N TYR A 90 1.21 -1.40 -12.99
CA TYR A 90 1.03 -2.83 -13.26
C TYR A 90 2.23 -3.34 -14.05
N GLU A 91 2.98 -4.31 -13.50
CA GLU A 91 4.13 -4.93 -14.14
C GLU A 91 4.39 -6.36 -13.65
N PRO A 92 4.93 -7.25 -14.50
CA PRO A 92 5.19 -7.10 -15.92
C PRO A 92 3.93 -7.40 -16.75
N VAL A 93 3.49 -6.50 -17.60
CA VAL A 93 2.26 -6.60 -18.40
C VAL A 93 2.53 -6.34 -19.88
N THR A 94 1.96 -7.16 -20.77
CA THR A 94 1.86 -6.82 -22.19
C THR A 94 0.63 -5.94 -22.35
N PRO A 95 0.77 -4.63 -22.67
CA PRO A 95 -0.38 -3.74 -22.78
C PRO A 95 -1.33 -4.14 -23.93
N SER A 96 -2.64 -3.95 -23.71
CA SER A 96 -3.68 -3.98 -24.75
C SER A 96 -4.37 -2.63 -24.91
N VAL A 97 -3.81 -1.59 -24.29
CA VAL A 97 -4.28 -0.20 -24.29
C VAL A 97 -3.16 0.72 -24.70
N THR A 98 -3.50 1.95 -25.07
CA THR A 98 -2.57 3.01 -25.46
C THR A 98 -2.63 4.20 -24.49
N VAL A 99 -1.57 5.01 -24.47
CA VAL A 99 -1.54 6.25 -23.68
C VAL A 99 -2.65 7.19 -24.15
N GLY A 100 -3.40 7.73 -23.19
CA GLY A 100 -4.56 8.59 -23.45
C GLY A 100 -5.92 7.88 -23.36
N ASP A 101 -5.95 6.53 -23.45
CA ASP A 101 -7.20 5.80 -23.36
C ASP A 101 -7.90 5.99 -22.00
N PRO A 102 -9.20 6.30 -21.97
CA PRO A 102 -10.00 6.18 -20.75
C PRO A 102 -10.26 4.69 -20.48
N VAL A 103 -10.20 4.29 -19.22
CA VAL A 103 -10.52 2.91 -18.79
C VAL A 103 -11.50 2.93 -17.63
N ALA A 104 -12.47 2.03 -17.68
CA ALA A 104 -13.37 1.77 -16.57
C ALA A 104 -12.70 0.87 -15.51
N GLU A 105 -13.21 0.88 -14.28
CA GLU A 105 -12.85 -0.10 -13.27
C GLU A 105 -13.14 -1.53 -13.76
N GLY A 106 -12.19 -2.45 -13.55
CA GLY A 106 -12.30 -3.83 -14.02
C GLY A 106 -12.07 -4.04 -15.52
N GLN A 107 -11.89 -2.98 -16.30
CA GLN A 107 -11.60 -3.08 -17.73
C GLN A 107 -10.23 -3.74 -17.97
N PRO A 108 -10.12 -4.70 -18.92
CA PRO A 108 -8.83 -5.26 -19.34
C PRO A 108 -7.87 -4.17 -19.83
N ILE A 109 -6.62 -4.20 -19.35
CA ILE A 109 -5.54 -3.28 -19.76
C ILE A 109 -4.32 -4.00 -20.33
N GLY A 110 -4.32 -5.33 -20.29
CA GLY A 110 -3.25 -6.14 -20.83
C GLY A 110 -3.25 -7.57 -20.29
N SER A 111 -2.14 -8.25 -20.51
CA SER A 111 -1.92 -9.63 -20.06
C SER A 111 -0.60 -9.77 -19.30
N LEU A 112 -0.60 -10.60 -18.25
CA LEU A 112 0.54 -10.82 -17.36
C LEU A 112 1.67 -11.54 -18.10
N GLN A 113 2.89 -11.01 -18.00
CA GLN A 113 4.08 -11.65 -18.55
C GLN A 113 4.70 -12.60 -17.53
N ALA A 114 5.30 -13.71 -17.98
CA ALA A 114 6.11 -14.58 -17.12
C ALA A 114 7.55 -14.05 -16.96
N ALA A 115 8.10 -13.46 -18.04
CA ALA A 115 9.45 -12.94 -18.03
C ALA A 115 9.59 -11.73 -17.10
N ARG A 116 10.68 -11.71 -16.30
CA ARG A 116 11.01 -10.63 -15.35
C ARG A 116 9.98 -10.44 -14.23
N SER A 117 9.25 -11.51 -13.87
CA SER A 117 8.44 -11.54 -12.67
C SER A 117 9.33 -11.41 -11.43
N HIS A 118 8.92 -10.61 -10.46
CA HIS A 118 9.59 -10.48 -9.15
C HIS A 118 9.60 -11.80 -8.37
N CYS A 119 8.71 -12.72 -8.72
CA CYS A 119 8.43 -13.94 -7.98
C CYS A 119 9.05 -15.20 -8.62
N ALA A 120 9.97 -15.06 -9.57
CA ALA A 120 10.55 -16.21 -10.28
C ALA A 120 10.97 -17.33 -9.31
N PRO A 121 10.69 -18.63 -9.62
CA PRO A 121 10.12 -19.15 -10.86
C PRO A 121 8.59 -18.96 -10.99
N ARG A 122 7.88 -18.51 -9.95
CA ARG A 122 6.45 -18.20 -10.02
C ARG A 122 6.20 -16.93 -10.84
N VAL A 123 4.99 -16.81 -11.36
CA VAL A 123 4.55 -15.60 -12.06
C VAL A 123 3.70 -14.77 -11.12
N CYS A 124 4.00 -13.49 -11.01
CA CYS A 124 3.19 -12.53 -10.25
C CYS A 124 3.08 -11.19 -10.96
N LEU A 125 2.00 -10.49 -10.65
CA LEU A 125 1.80 -9.10 -10.98
C LEU A 125 2.30 -8.25 -9.82
N HIS A 126 3.29 -7.39 -10.07
CA HIS A 126 3.60 -6.30 -9.16
C HIS A 126 2.61 -5.18 -9.39
N TRP A 127 1.85 -4.84 -8.36
CA TRP A 127 0.82 -3.81 -8.37
C TRP A 127 1.17 -2.71 -7.38
N GLY A 128 1.39 -1.50 -7.88
CA GLY A 128 1.73 -0.32 -7.09
C GLY A 128 0.61 0.69 -7.03
N LEU A 129 0.62 1.51 -5.99
CA LEU A 129 -0.25 2.68 -5.82
C LEU A 129 0.60 3.87 -5.40
N LEU A 130 0.40 5.02 -6.05
CA LEU A 130 1.11 6.24 -5.75
C LEU A 130 0.13 7.41 -5.59
N ARG A 131 0.48 8.32 -4.68
CA ARG A 131 -0.02 9.69 -4.64
C ARG A 131 1.18 10.61 -4.85
N ASP A 132 1.19 11.35 -5.94
CA ASP A 132 2.35 12.13 -6.38
C ASP A 132 3.60 11.25 -6.52
N ARG A 133 4.57 11.39 -5.61
CA ARG A 133 5.81 10.58 -5.54
C ARG A 133 5.82 9.61 -4.36
N VAL A 134 4.75 9.55 -3.57
CA VAL A 134 4.66 8.70 -2.38
C VAL A 134 3.97 7.40 -2.72
N TYR A 135 4.64 6.28 -2.45
CA TYR A 135 4.05 4.96 -2.58
C TYR A 135 3.12 4.66 -1.41
N LEU A 136 1.98 4.10 -1.72
CA LEU A 136 0.94 3.69 -0.77
C LEU A 136 0.68 2.20 -0.93
N ASN A 137 0.08 1.58 0.10
CA ASN A 137 -0.34 0.19 0.00
C ASN A 137 -1.55 0.07 -0.96
N PRO A 138 -1.43 -0.61 -2.13
CA PRO A 138 -2.52 -0.71 -3.08
C PRO A 138 -3.71 -1.53 -2.57
N LEU A 139 -3.53 -2.37 -1.54
CA LEU A 139 -4.62 -3.12 -0.91
C LEU A 139 -5.67 -2.20 -0.27
N LEU A 140 -5.34 -0.93 -0.02
CA LEU A 140 -6.30 0.09 0.43
C LEU A 140 -7.44 0.31 -0.58
N LEU A 141 -7.18 0.08 -1.88
CA LEU A 141 -8.20 0.21 -2.94
C LEU A 141 -9.24 -0.92 -2.90
N VAL A 142 -8.90 -2.08 -2.35
CA VAL A 142 -9.75 -3.29 -2.37
C VAL A 142 -10.17 -3.73 -0.97
N GLY A 143 -10.17 -2.80 0.00
CA GLY A 143 -10.61 -3.06 1.38
C GLY A 143 -9.59 -3.85 2.22
N GLY A 144 -8.37 -4.02 1.74
CA GLY A 144 -7.29 -4.75 2.44
C GLY A 144 -6.44 -3.89 3.39
N GLY A 145 -6.95 -2.76 3.85
CA GLY A 145 -6.26 -1.92 4.84
C GLY A 145 -6.25 -2.57 6.24
N PRO A 146 -5.33 -2.17 7.13
CA PRO A 146 -5.35 -2.62 8.51
C PRO A 146 -6.65 -2.18 9.17
N VAL A 147 -7.39 -3.14 9.75
CA VAL A 147 -8.57 -2.84 10.56
C VAL A 147 -8.09 -2.16 11.83
N ARG A 148 -8.35 -0.87 11.95
CA ARG A 148 -8.09 -0.13 13.18
C ARG A 148 -9.36 -0.19 14.03
N LEU A 149 -9.33 -1.00 15.09
CA LEU A 149 -10.38 -0.98 16.09
C LEU A 149 -10.30 0.37 16.82
N LEU A 150 -11.33 1.17 16.67
CA LEU A 150 -11.48 2.38 17.48
C LEU A 150 -11.92 1.95 18.89
N PRO A 151 -11.36 2.55 19.96
CA PRO A 151 -11.86 2.34 21.32
C PRO A 151 -13.34 2.70 21.34
N LEU A 152 -14.17 1.83 21.90
CA LEU A 152 -15.56 2.17 22.16
C LEU A 152 -15.56 3.37 23.13
N ARG A 153 -16.14 4.48 22.73
CA ARG A 153 -16.33 5.63 23.62
C ARG A 153 -17.18 5.16 24.80
N GLY A 154 -16.59 5.11 25.99
CA GLY A 154 -17.34 4.84 27.22
C GLY A 154 -16.78 3.77 28.16
N ALA A 155 -15.73 3.05 27.84
CA ALA A 155 -15.06 2.21 28.82
C ALA A 155 -13.86 2.97 29.41
N PRO A 156 -13.86 3.37 30.70
CA PRO A 156 -12.62 3.83 31.36
C PRO A 156 -11.65 2.64 31.37
N PRO A 157 -10.31 2.89 31.26
CA PRO A 157 -9.34 1.81 31.32
C PRO A 157 -9.51 1.12 32.68
N ALA A 158 -9.80 -0.18 32.63
CA ALA A 158 -9.78 -1.03 33.81
C ALA A 158 -8.33 -1.07 34.30
N GLY A 159 -8.06 -0.42 35.46
CA GLY A 159 -6.76 -0.54 36.12
C GLY A 159 -6.00 0.73 36.46
N ALA A 160 -6.65 1.90 36.59
CA ALA A 160 -6.04 2.98 37.34
C ALA A 160 -6.32 2.74 38.82
N GLY A 161 -5.49 1.94 39.47
CA GLY A 161 -5.44 1.87 40.93
C GLY A 161 -5.05 3.24 41.50
N PRO A 162 -5.50 3.55 42.73
CA PRO A 162 -5.22 4.85 43.35
C PRO A 162 -3.68 5.07 43.48
N PRO A 163 -3.21 6.33 43.34
CA PRO A 163 -1.80 6.61 43.47
C PRO A 163 -1.29 6.20 44.86
N SER A 164 -0.34 5.30 44.89
CA SER A 164 0.36 4.90 46.11
C SER A 164 1.14 6.10 46.63
N THR A 165 0.69 6.68 47.74
CA THR A 165 1.41 7.71 48.47
C THR A 165 2.57 7.01 49.19
N SER A 166 3.73 6.99 48.59
CA SER A 166 4.97 6.61 49.27
C SER A 166 5.34 7.72 50.25
N ARG A 167 5.12 7.46 51.52
CA ARG A 167 5.73 8.25 52.63
C ARG A 167 7.24 8.08 52.56
N SER A 168 7.95 9.18 52.27
CA SER A 168 9.39 9.28 52.48
C SER A 168 9.70 9.18 53.99
N ALA A 169 10.34 8.11 54.38
CA ALA A 169 10.99 8.00 55.65
C ALA A 169 12.42 8.55 55.50
N LEU A 170 12.67 9.65 56.17
CA LEU A 170 14.06 10.15 56.43
C LEU A 170 14.77 9.15 57.35
N GLY A 171 15.93 8.66 56.95
CA GLY A 171 16.90 7.96 57.81
C GLY A 171 18.29 8.46 57.50
N PRO A 172 19.22 8.52 58.50
CA PRO A 172 20.30 9.47 58.53
C PRO A 172 21.57 9.05 57.79
N ALA A 173 22.35 10.09 57.46
CA ALA A 173 23.68 10.02 56.87
C ALA A 173 24.70 9.26 57.70
N GLN A 174 25.54 8.45 57.02
CA GLN A 174 26.88 8.12 57.54
C GLN A 174 27.91 8.19 56.42
N SER A 175 28.96 8.86 56.77
CA SER A 175 30.18 9.22 56.03
C SER A 175 31.22 8.11 56.00
N THR A 176 32.23 8.37 55.17
CA THR A 176 33.59 7.83 55.13
C THR A 176 33.83 6.65 54.21
N GLY A 177 34.73 6.84 53.29
CA GLY A 177 36.08 6.37 53.23
C GLY A 177 36.62 6.21 51.83
N ALA A 178 37.56 6.98 51.54
CA ALA A 178 38.69 6.95 50.66
C ALA A 178 39.15 5.63 50.03
N GLY A 179 39.72 5.75 48.83
CA GLY A 179 40.90 4.98 48.49
C GLY A 179 40.87 4.24 47.15
N GLY A 180 41.77 4.58 46.28
CA GLY A 180 42.44 3.59 45.50
C GLY A 180 42.52 3.82 43.96
N ALA A 181 43.63 4.39 43.60
CA ALA A 181 44.20 4.53 42.27
C ALA A 181 44.55 3.20 41.57
N GLY A 182 44.67 3.29 40.24
CA GLY A 182 45.31 2.26 39.43
C GLY A 182 44.89 2.40 37.96
N ARG A 183 45.47 3.17 37.20
CA ARG A 183 46.61 3.13 36.26
C ARG A 183 46.64 1.97 35.30
N ALA A 184 46.73 2.39 34.06
CA ALA A 184 47.60 1.98 32.96
C ALA A 184 46.91 1.10 31.89
N ALA A 185 46.80 1.64 30.69
CA ALA A 185 47.73 1.76 29.56
C ALA A 185 47.66 0.55 28.61
N ALA A 186 47.26 0.78 27.43
CA ALA A 186 48.00 1.02 26.19
C ALA A 186 47.99 -0.17 25.17
N ARG A 187 47.87 0.26 23.92
CA ARG A 187 48.41 -0.21 22.63
C ARG A 187 47.52 -1.20 21.85
N ALA A 188 47.01 -0.77 20.70
CA ALA A 188 47.61 -0.50 19.37
C ALA A 188 47.80 -1.78 18.55
N GLY A 189 47.33 -1.75 17.32
CA GLY A 189 47.74 -2.62 16.24
C GLY A 189 46.69 -2.81 15.16
N LEU A 190 46.78 -1.99 14.11
CA LEU A 190 46.43 -2.29 12.72
C LEU A 190 47.44 -3.28 12.13
N PRO A 191 47.22 -3.94 11.03
CA PRO A 191 46.77 -3.37 9.74
C PRO A 191 45.40 -3.82 9.27
#